data_4a44a0343d7abdad952d1ae1eee24e19
#
_entry.id   4a44a0343d7abdad952d1ae1eee24e19
#
_cell.length_a   1.000
_cell.length_b   1.000
_cell.length_c   1.000
_cell.angle_alpha   90.00
_cell.angle_beta   90.00
_cell.angle_gamma   90.00
#
_symmetry.space_group_name_H-M   'P 1'
#
loop_
_entity.id
_entity.type
_entity.pdbx_description
1 polymer ?
#
loop_
_entity_poly.entity_id
_entity_poly.type
_entity_poly.pdbx_seq_one_letter_code
_entity_poly.pdbx_strand_id
1 'polypeptide(L)'
;MDKYTPRTWGPGERPNLPGSPSTPEHSTPKRVAYFIVGLIVALTGGLGNGLVTANLLNLQGSLGAYAYQMQWLPAAYVMTIVSMNLLLVKFRQQFGLRLFTEFFLVLYALVTFAHLYANTLPSAIAVRAAHGMVGGALGVLGLYYTLQAFPARHRLKGVVLGLGFAQLALPLARIFTSELLQIGEWHGLYLFELGLALLALGCVLALKLPPGDRMQTFEPLDFLTFILFAPGMAMLCAVLAQGRTAWWMESEWV
;
A
#
# COMPACT_ATOMS: atom_id res chain seq x y z
N MET A 1 -3.96 -22.85 -23.74
CA MET A 1 -2.64 -22.44 -23.23
C MET A 1 -2.66 -22.56 -21.73
N ASP A 2 -1.82 -23.38 -21.18
CA ASP A 2 -1.70 -23.54 -19.74
C ASP A 2 -1.28 -22.21 -19.12
N LYS A 3 -1.98 -21.76 -18.09
CA LYS A 3 -1.76 -20.42 -17.45
C LYS A 3 -0.37 -20.29 -16.83
N TYR A 4 0.31 -21.42 -16.62
CA TYR A 4 1.59 -21.52 -15.95
C TYR A 4 2.77 -21.90 -16.87
N THR A 5 2.54 -22.01 -18.19
CA THR A 5 3.66 -22.24 -19.12
C THR A 5 4.64 -21.08 -19.11
N PRO A 6 5.93 -21.33 -18.90
CA PRO A 6 6.95 -20.28 -18.94
C PRO A 6 6.91 -19.55 -20.29
N ARG A 7 6.99 -18.23 -20.23
CA ARG A 7 7.11 -17.43 -21.46
C ARG A 7 8.53 -17.52 -22.00
N THR A 8 8.65 -17.48 -23.31
CA THR A 8 9.96 -17.24 -23.95
C THR A 8 10.28 -15.74 -23.86
N TRP A 9 11.38 -15.42 -23.18
CA TRP A 9 11.86 -14.04 -22.98
C TRP A 9 12.99 -13.72 -23.94
N GLY A 10 13.01 -12.49 -24.43
CA GLY A 10 14.17 -11.97 -25.13
C GLY A 10 15.42 -11.83 -24.23
N PRO A 11 16.61 -11.63 -24.81
CA PRO A 11 17.84 -11.42 -24.06
C PRO A 11 17.69 -10.22 -23.09
N GLY A 12 17.87 -10.44 -21.79
CA GLY A 12 17.80 -9.39 -20.77
C GLY A 12 16.40 -8.96 -20.33
N GLU A 13 15.32 -9.49 -20.93
CA GLU A 13 13.94 -9.15 -20.59
C GLU A 13 13.33 -9.99 -19.45
N ARG A 14 13.96 -11.11 -19.13
CA ARG A 14 13.45 -12.04 -18.12
C ARG A 14 13.28 -11.33 -16.76
N PRO A 15 12.12 -11.53 -16.08
CA PRO A 15 11.94 -11.05 -14.72
C PRO A 15 13.03 -11.55 -13.77
N ASN A 16 13.60 -10.68 -12.95
CA ASN A 16 14.64 -11.06 -11.99
C ASN A 16 14.10 -11.87 -10.82
N LEU A 17 12.82 -11.68 -10.50
CA LEU A 17 12.12 -12.35 -9.40
C LEU A 17 10.79 -12.89 -9.89
N PRO A 18 10.37 -14.08 -9.43
CA PRO A 18 9.06 -14.63 -9.75
C PRO A 18 7.94 -13.63 -9.43
N GLY A 19 7.00 -13.45 -10.37
CA GLY A 19 5.88 -12.51 -10.24
C GLY A 19 6.26 -11.03 -10.35
N SER A 20 7.51 -10.68 -10.65
CA SER A 20 7.89 -9.30 -11.02
C SER A 20 7.66 -9.05 -12.52
N PRO A 21 7.49 -7.78 -12.94
CA PRO A 21 7.37 -7.47 -14.36
C PRO A 21 8.67 -7.74 -15.11
N SER A 22 8.56 -8.13 -16.38
CA SER A 22 9.71 -8.09 -17.29
C SER A 22 10.20 -6.67 -17.46
N THR A 23 11.43 -6.51 -17.90
CA THR A 23 12.10 -5.20 -17.98
C THR A 23 12.64 -4.94 -19.38
N PRO A 24 11.76 -4.81 -20.39
CA PRO A 24 12.16 -4.45 -21.73
C PRO A 24 12.74 -3.03 -21.78
N GLU A 25 13.51 -2.74 -22.81
CA GLU A 25 13.97 -1.38 -23.04
C GLU A 25 12.80 -0.49 -23.50
N HIS A 26 12.58 0.58 -22.76
CA HIS A 26 11.55 1.57 -23.07
C HIS A 26 12.13 2.82 -23.71
N SER A 27 11.37 3.44 -24.63
CA SER A 27 11.67 4.78 -25.14
C SER A 27 11.65 5.83 -24.01
N THR A 28 12.39 6.91 -24.17
CA THR A 28 12.48 7.98 -23.14
C THR A 28 11.13 8.51 -22.69
N PRO A 29 10.16 8.84 -23.58
CA PRO A 29 8.83 9.30 -23.13
C PRO A 29 8.11 8.26 -22.26
N LYS A 30 8.21 6.98 -22.64
CA LYS A 30 7.57 5.90 -21.88
C LYS A 30 8.21 5.71 -20.50
N ARG A 31 9.54 5.88 -20.41
CA ARG A 31 10.26 5.84 -19.12
C ARG A 31 9.85 6.97 -18.20
N VAL A 32 9.67 8.19 -18.72
CA VAL A 32 9.15 9.33 -17.96
C VAL A 32 7.73 9.05 -17.47
N ALA A 33 6.87 8.49 -18.33
CA ALA A 33 5.52 8.10 -17.94
C ALA A 33 5.53 7.05 -16.81
N TYR A 34 6.36 6.02 -16.89
CA TYR A 34 6.52 5.03 -15.81
C TYR A 34 7.01 5.66 -14.50
N PHE A 35 7.92 6.64 -14.58
CA PHE A 35 8.41 7.36 -13.42
C PHE A 35 7.28 8.14 -12.71
N ILE A 36 6.50 8.90 -13.49
CA ILE A 36 5.37 9.69 -12.98
C ILE A 36 4.30 8.79 -12.36
N VAL A 37 3.92 7.70 -13.04
CA VAL A 37 2.94 6.75 -12.49
C VAL A 37 3.48 6.08 -11.22
N GLY A 38 4.76 5.72 -11.21
CA GLY A 38 5.41 5.16 -10.01
C GLY A 38 5.37 6.11 -8.81
N LEU A 39 5.64 7.40 -9.05
CA LEU A 39 5.54 8.45 -8.04
C LEU A 39 4.09 8.60 -7.52
N ILE A 40 3.11 8.69 -8.42
CA ILE A 40 1.69 8.82 -8.04
C ILE A 40 1.24 7.62 -7.20
N VAL A 41 1.51 6.40 -7.65
CA VAL A 41 1.11 5.18 -6.93
C VAL A 41 1.79 5.07 -5.55
N ALA A 42 3.10 5.36 -5.48
CA ALA A 42 3.85 5.31 -4.23
C ALA A 42 3.37 6.38 -3.23
N LEU A 43 3.11 7.60 -3.70
CA LEU A 43 2.57 8.68 -2.87
C LEU A 43 1.14 8.36 -2.41
N THR A 44 0.29 7.79 -3.28
CA THR A 44 -1.07 7.38 -2.89
C THR A 44 -1.03 6.38 -1.74
N GLY A 45 -0.22 5.32 -1.85
CA GLY A 45 -0.08 4.33 -0.78
C GLY A 45 0.50 4.90 0.51
N GLY A 46 1.47 5.81 0.41
CA GLY A 46 2.08 6.46 1.57
C GLY A 46 1.14 7.48 2.25
N LEU A 47 0.42 8.28 1.45
CA LEU A 47 -0.51 9.29 1.95
C LEU A 47 -1.71 8.68 2.67
N GLY A 48 -2.16 7.50 2.27
CA GLY A 48 -3.23 6.79 2.95
C GLY A 48 -2.97 6.57 4.46
N ASN A 49 -1.73 6.31 4.85
CA ASN A 49 -1.37 6.29 6.26
C ASN A 49 -0.90 7.66 6.78
N GLY A 50 -0.19 8.41 5.95
CA GLY A 50 0.39 9.71 6.31
C GLY A 50 -0.64 10.75 6.72
N LEU A 51 -1.75 10.87 5.98
CA LEU A 51 -2.83 11.82 6.26
C LEU A 51 -3.49 11.55 7.62
N VAL A 52 -3.78 10.30 7.93
CA VAL A 52 -4.37 9.94 9.24
C VAL A 52 -3.37 10.15 10.36
N THR A 53 -2.11 9.70 10.20
CA THR A 53 -1.09 9.83 11.23
C THR A 53 -0.76 11.29 11.55
N ALA A 54 -0.75 12.15 10.52
CA ALA A 54 -0.51 13.60 10.69
C ALA A 54 -1.70 14.32 11.38
N ASN A 55 -2.92 13.75 11.31
CA ASN A 55 -4.17 14.39 11.72
C ASN A 55 -4.91 13.71 12.87
N LEU A 56 -4.23 12.88 13.66
CA LEU A 56 -4.88 12.15 14.76
C LEU A 56 -5.64 13.05 15.74
N LEU A 57 -5.11 14.24 16.05
CA LEU A 57 -5.78 15.19 16.94
C LEU A 57 -7.05 15.80 16.33
N ASN A 58 -7.04 16.06 15.03
CA ASN A 58 -8.22 16.58 14.33
C ASN A 58 -9.31 15.51 14.21
N LEU A 59 -8.93 14.27 13.92
CA LEU A 59 -9.84 13.12 13.87
C LEU A 59 -10.38 12.73 15.25
N GLN A 60 -9.66 13.02 16.32
CA GLN A 60 -10.07 12.74 17.69
C GLN A 60 -11.39 13.42 18.04
N GLY A 61 -11.52 14.70 17.72
CA GLY A 61 -12.73 15.47 18.01
C GLY A 61 -13.95 14.93 17.27
N SER A 62 -13.82 14.59 15.99
CA SER A 62 -14.91 14.05 15.17
C SER A 62 -15.34 12.64 15.56
N LEU A 63 -14.42 11.81 16.05
CA LEU A 63 -14.72 10.45 16.49
C LEU A 63 -15.13 10.35 17.98
N GLY A 64 -15.10 11.46 18.73
CA GLY A 64 -15.40 11.48 20.16
C GLY A 64 -14.50 10.56 21.01
N ALA A 65 -13.24 10.38 20.59
CA ALA A 65 -12.33 9.41 21.16
C ALA A 65 -11.24 10.08 22.03
N TYR A 66 -10.65 9.33 22.94
CA TYR A 66 -9.49 9.81 23.70
C TYR A 66 -8.19 9.69 22.91
N ALA A 67 -7.20 10.53 23.21
CA ALA A 67 -5.92 10.56 22.49
C ALA A 67 -5.20 9.19 22.45
N TYR A 68 -5.25 8.42 23.54
CA TYR A 68 -4.66 7.08 23.58
C TYR A 68 -5.40 6.07 22.69
N GLN A 69 -6.71 6.23 22.52
CA GLN A 69 -7.53 5.37 21.65
C GLN A 69 -7.24 5.65 20.17
N MET A 70 -6.91 6.91 19.83
CA MET A 70 -6.59 7.29 18.45
C MET A 70 -5.34 6.57 17.89
N GLN A 71 -4.44 6.10 18.76
CA GLN A 71 -3.26 5.33 18.35
C GLN A 71 -3.63 3.99 17.70
N TRP A 72 -4.84 3.48 17.92
CA TRP A 72 -5.31 2.28 17.24
C TRP A 72 -5.55 2.46 15.73
N LEU A 73 -5.77 3.69 15.24
CA LEU A 73 -5.95 3.93 13.81
C LEU A 73 -4.69 3.62 12.99
N PRO A 74 -3.52 4.23 13.27
CA PRO A 74 -2.29 3.84 12.59
C PRO A 74 -1.84 2.42 12.95
N ALA A 75 -2.09 1.95 14.18
CA ALA A 75 -1.74 0.60 14.61
C ALA A 75 -2.49 -0.46 13.77
N ALA A 76 -3.81 -0.35 13.63
CA ALA A 76 -4.63 -1.26 12.84
C ALA A 76 -4.16 -1.34 11.37
N TYR A 77 -3.80 -0.20 10.78
CA TYR A 77 -3.23 -0.14 9.43
C TYR A 77 -1.89 -0.90 9.35
N VAL A 78 -0.96 -0.64 10.29
CA VAL A 78 0.37 -1.27 10.28
C VAL A 78 0.27 -2.77 10.54
N MET A 79 -0.57 -3.19 11.49
CA MET A 79 -0.81 -4.61 11.77
C MET A 79 -1.21 -5.38 10.52
N THR A 80 -2.16 -4.84 9.77
CA THR A 80 -2.72 -5.53 8.62
C THR A 80 -1.84 -5.44 7.38
N ILE A 81 -1.14 -4.32 7.14
CA ILE A 81 -0.21 -4.21 6.01
C ILE A 81 0.97 -5.17 6.16
N VAL A 82 1.54 -5.29 7.36
CA VAL A 82 2.66 -6.20 7.62
C VAL A 82 2.22 -7.64 7.46
N SER A 83 1.08 -8.01 8.05
CA SER A 83 0.53 -9.36 7.96
C SER A 83 0.19 -9.75 6.53
N MET A 84 -0.43 -8.85 5.77
CA MET A 84 -0.90 -9.12 4.40
C MET A 84 0.25 -9.24 3.40
N ASN A 85 1.39 -8.62 3.64
CA ASN A 85 2.55 -8.69 2.74
C ASN A 85 2.98 -10.13 2.43
N LEU A 86 2.80 -11.05 3.38
CA LEU A 86 3.08 -12.49 3.18
C LEU A 86 2.23 -13.07 2.03
N LEU A 87 0.94 -12.76 2.00
CA LEU A 87 0.02 -13.26 0.98
C LEU A 87 0.10 -12.47 -0.33
N LEU A 88 0.35 -11.16 -0.30
CA LEU A 88 0.42 -10.31 -1.49
C LEU A 88 1.44 -10.81 -2.52
N VAL A 89 2.58 -11.33 -2.06
CA VAL A 89 3.60 -11.91 -2.94
C VAL A 89 3.03 -13.11 -3.70
N LYS A 90 2.34 -14.01 -3.01
CA LYS A 90 1.75 -15.23 -3.60
C LYS A 90 0.57 -14.90 -4.52
N PHE A 91 -0.30 -13.96 -4.13
CA PHE A 91 -1.36 -13.45 -4.99
C PHE A 91 -0.82 -12.96 -6.34
N ARG A 92 0.22 -12.16 -6.30
CA ARG A 92 0.84 -11.63 -7.51
C ARG A 92 1.45 -12.73 -8.39
N GLN A 93 2.13 -13.69 -7.79
CA GLN A 93 2.78 -14.80 -8.51
C GLN A 93 1.75 -15.72 -9.17
N GLN A 94 0.66 -16.02 -8.48
CA GLN A 94 -0.35 -16.96 -8.98
C GLN A 94 -1.32 -16.32 -9.98
N PHE A 95 -1.88 -15.16 -9.66
CA PHE A 95 -2.90 -14.51 -10.51
C PHE A 95 -2.29 -13.58 -11.55
N GLY A 96 -1.02 -13.24 -11.39
CA GLY A 96 -0.27 -12.39 -12.30
C GLY A 96 -0.46 -10.91 -11.99
N LEU A 97 0.50 -10.14 -12.49
CA LEU A 97 0.68 -8.74 -12.13
C LEU A 97 -0.49 -7.84 -12.54
N ARG A 98 -1.09 -8.09 -13.71
CA ARG A 98 -2.19 -7.26 -14.20
C ARG A 98 -3.43 -7.36 -13.30
N LEU A 99 -3.90 -8.59 -13.04
CA LEU A 99 -5.06 -8.79 -12.17
C LEU A 99 -4.79 -8.28 -10.76
N PHE A 100 -3.60 -8.56 -10.23
CA PHE A 100 -3.15 -8.04 -8.95
C PHE A 100 -3.25 -6.51 -8.88
N THR A 101 -2.74 -5.81 -9.90
CA THR A 101 -2.71 -4.35 -9.94
C THR A 101 -4.11 -3.75 -10.01
N GLU A 102 -4.93 -4.21 -10.96
CA GLU A 102 -6.28 -3.70 -11.17
C GLU A 102 -7.17 -3.99 -9.94
N PHE A 103 -7.12 -5.22 -9.41
CA PHE A 103 -7.91 -5.64 -8.25
C PHE A 103 -7.57 -4.85 -6.98
N PHE A 104 -6.28 -4.76 -6.63
CA PHE A 104 -5.90 -4.08 -5.39
C PHE A 104 -6.08 -2.56 -5.44
N LEU A 105 -5.94 -1.92 -6.61
CA LEU A 105 -6.24 -0.50 -6.75
C LEU A 105 -7.73 -0.19 -6.66
N VAL A 106 -8.58 -1.01 -7.28
CA VAL A 106 -10.04 -0.88 -7.14
C VAL A 106 -10.45 -1.08 -5.69
N LEU A 107 -9.92 -2.13 -5.05
CA LEU A 107 -10.23 -2.43 -3.65
C LEU A 107 -9.72 -1.32 -2.71
N TYR A 108 -8.54 -0.74 -3.00
CA TYR A 108 -8.02 0.41 -2.26
C TYR A 108 -8.95 1.61 -2.36
N ALA A 109 -9.42 1.96 -3.57
CA ALA A 109 -10.36 3.06 -3.76
C ALA A 109 -11.70 2.80 -3.03
N LEU A 110 -12.22 1.56 -3.06
CA LEU A 110 -13.44 1.19 -2.34
C LEU A 110 -13.29 1.30 -0.82
N VAL A 111 -12.16 0.85 -0.27
CA VAL A 111 -11.90 0.95 1.17
C VAL A 111 -11.66 2.41 1.57
N THR A 112 -10.97 3.21 0.74
CA THR A 112 -10.84 4.65 0.97
C THR A 112 -12.20 5.34 0.95
N PHE A 113 -13.09 4.98 0.03
CA PHE A 113 -14.47 5.47 0.01
C PHE A 113 -15.24 5.08 1.28
N ALA A 114 -15.03 3.86 1.80
CA ALA A 114 -15.67 3.41 3.04
C ALA A 114 -15.28 4.24 4.27
N HIS A 115 -14.11 4.88 4.29
CA HIS A 115 -13.73 5.81 5.36
C HIS A 115 -14.69 6.98 5.52
N LEU A 116 -15.34 7.44 4.44
CA LEU A 116 -16.29 8.55 4.49
C LEU A 116 -17.52 8.25 5.34
N TYR A 117 -17.78 6.98 5.63
CA TYR A 117 -18.91 6.52 6.44
C TYR A 117 -18.49 6.05 7.85
N ALA A 118 -17.21 6.16 8.20
CA ALA A 118 -16.68 5.70 9.47
C ALA A 118 -16.83 6.77 10.56
N ASN A 119 -18.03 6.88 11.13
CA ASN A 119 -18.40 7.92 12.11
C ASN A 119 -18.13 7.53 13.57
N THR A 120 -17.64 6.33 13.85
CA THR A 120 -17.31 5.84 15.19
C THR A 120 -15.89 5.28 15.23
N LEU A 121 -15.23 5.34 16.38
CA LEU A 121 -13.88 4.81 16.51
C LEU A 121 -13.77 3.33 16.10
N PRO A 122 -14.67 2.40 16.54
CA PRO A 122 -14.59 1.01 16.10
C PRO A 122 -14.73 0.84 14.58
N SER A 123 -15.65 1.57 13.93
CA SER A 123 -15.81 1.52 12.48
C SER A 123 -14.58 2.08 11.76
N ALA A 124 -13.98 3.17 12.27
CA ALA A 124 -12.77 3.74 11.74
C ALA A 124 -11.58 2.77 11.86
N ILE A 125 -11.41 2.09 13.00
CA ILE A 125 -10.38 1.05 13.19
C ILE A 125 -10.58 -0.11 12.21
N ALA A 126 -11.82 -0.60 12.03
CA ALA A 126 -12.11 -1.70 11.11
C ALA A 126 -11.80 -1.33 9.66
N VAL A 127 -12.19 -0.13 9.21
CA VAL A 127 -11.88 0.35 7.86
C VAL A 127 -10.38 0.59 7.69
N ARG A 128 -9.69 1.09 8.73
CA ARG A 128 -8.22 1.23 8.73
C ARG A 128 -7.50 -0.12 8.60
N ALA A 129 -8.00 -1.14 9.29
CA ALA A 129 -7.47 -2.50 9.14
C ALA A 129 -7.66 -3.03 7.71
N ALA A 130 -8.85 -2.88 7.13
CA ALA A 130 -9.10 -3.21 5.72
C ALA A 130 -8.20 -2.42 4.77
N HIS A 131 -7.98 -1.13 5.06
CA HIS A 131 -7.12 -0.26 4.26
C HIS A 131 -5.64 -0.69 4.29
N GLY A 132 -5.13 -1.12 5.44
CA GLY A 132 -3.78 -1.69 5.55
C GLY A 132 -3.61 -2.97 4.74
N MET A 133 -4.64 -3.84 4.68
CA MET A 133 -4.59 -5.06 3.85
C MET A 133 -4.35 -4.77 2.37
N VAL A 134 -4.94 -3.72 1.85
CA VAL A 134 -4.82 -3.34 0.43
C VAL A 134 -3.67 -2.38 0.17
N GLY A 135 -3.29 -1.57 1.16
CA GLY A 135 -2.25 -0.55 1.05
C GLY A 135 -0.86 -1.10 0.73
N GLY A 136 -0.54 -2.30 1.22
CA GLY A 136 0.71 -2.99 0.93
C GLY A 136 0.97 -3.22 -0.56
N ALA A 137 -0.10 -3.44 -1.34
CA ALA A 137 0.02 -3.62 -2.79
C ALA A 137 0.53 -2.37 -3.50
N LEU A 138 0.12 -1.16 -3.06
CA LEU A 138 0.52 0.10 -3.69
C LEU A 138 2.02 0.37 -3.56
N GLY A 139 2.62 0.04 -2.41
CA GLY A 139 4.07 0.17 -2.22
C GLY A 139 4.86 -0.68 -3.22
N VAL A 140 4.45 -1.93 -3.42
CA VAL A 140 5.06 -2.83 -4.41
C VAL A 140 4.84 -2.35 -5.84
N LEU A 141 3.63 -1.86 -6.15
CA LEU A 141 3.33 -1.33 -7.49
C LEU A 141 4.12 -0.07 -7.79
N GLY A 142 4.20 0.88 -6.86
CA GLY A 142 5.01 2.10 -7.01
C GLY A 142 6.46 1.77 -7.32
N LEU A 143 7.04 0.79 -6.62
CA LEU A 143 8.38 0.29 -6.89
C LEU A 143 8.50 -0.28 -8.33
N TYR A 144 7.54 -1.12 -8.75
CA TYR A 144 7.60 -1.73 -10.09
C TYR A 144 7.48 -0.71 -11.21
N TYR A 145 6.60 0.27 -11.09
CA TYR A 145 6.49 1.36 -12.05
C TYR A 145 7.79 2.17 -12.11
N THR A 146 8.36 2.51 -10.95
CA THR A 146 9.63 3.26 -10.88
C THR A 146 10.79 2.47 -11.50
N LEU A 147 10.85 1.15 -11.29
CA LEU A 147 11.87 0.29 -11.91
C LEU A 147 11.82 0.29 -13.44
N GLN A 148 10.63 0.39 -14.06
CA GLN A 148 10.50 0.46 -15.52
C GLN A 148 11.04 1.78 -16.11
N ALA A 149 11.19 2.81 -15.29
CA ALA A 149 11.75 4.09 -15.72
C ALA A 149 13.27 4.05 -15.91
N PHE A 150 13.98 3.08 -15.30
CA PHE A 150 15.43 3.02 -15.30
C PHE A 150 15.97 1.84 -16.13
N PRO A 151 17.00 2.06 -16.98
CA PRO A 151 17.66 0.97 -17.70
C PRO A 151 18.40 0.04 -16.72
N ALA A 152 18.74 -1.17 -17.17
CA ALA A 152 19.35 -2.21 -16.34
C ALA A 152 20.54 -1.72 -15.49
N ARG A 153 21.42 -0.90 -16.09
CA ARG A 153 22.61 -0.33 -15.42
C ARG A 153 22.30 0.64 -14.27
N HIS A 154 21.07 1.18 -14.21
CA HIS A 154 20.64 2.18 -13.22
C HIS A 154 19.46 1.72 -12.36
N ARG A 155 19.13 0.43 -12.34
CA ARG A 155 18.00 -0.13 -11.57
C ARG A 155 18.08 0.16 -10.07
N LEU A 156 19.29 0.19 -9.50
CA LEU A 156 19.46 0.54 -8.09
C LEU A 156 18.90 1.94 -7.79
N LYS A 157 19.06 2.91 -8.69
CA LYS A 157 18.46 4.24 -8.56
C LYS A 157 16.92 4.15 -8.54
N GLY A 158 16.35 3.29 -9.39
CA GLY A 158 14.91 3.03 -9.42
C GLY A 158 14.39 2.41 -8.12
N VAL A 159 15.15 1.49 -7.51
CA VAL A 159 14.79 0.92 -6.20
C VAL A 159 14.80 2.00 -5.11
N VAL A 160 15.88 2.77 -5.01
CA VAL A 160 16.02 3.83 -3.99
C VAL A 160 14.91 4.89 -4.13
N LEU A 161 14.61 5.33 -5.35
CA LEU A 161 13.54 6.31 -5.59
C LEU A 161 12.15 5.71 -5.34
N GLY A 162 11.90 4.48 -5.80
CA GLY A 162 10.61 3.82 -5.62
C GLY A 162 10.27 3.60 -4.15
N LEU A 163 11.24 3.24 -3.31
CA LEU A 163 11.07 3.15 -1.87
C LEU A 163 11.01 4.53 -1.20
N GLY A 164 11.81 5.49 -1.70
CA GLY A 164 11.88 6.85 -1.15
C GLY A 164 10.62 7.67 -1.37
N PHE A 165 9.92 7.49 -2.48
CA PHE A 165 8.69 8.26 -2.78
C PHE A 165 7.59 8.08 -1.72
N ALA A 166 7.42 6.87 -1.21
CA ALA A 166 6.46 6.61 -0.14
C ALA A 166 6.80 7.36 1.15
N GLN A 167 8.09 7.60 1.43
CA GLN A 167 8.55 8.31 2.62
C GLN A 167 8.27 9.82 2.57
N LEU A 168 8.06 10.38 1.37
CA LEU A 168 7.66 11.79 1.21
C LEU A 168 6.21 12.02 1.63
N ALA A 169 5.43 10.97 1.77
CA ALA A 169 4.00 11.08 2.06
C ALA A 169 3.71 11.77 3.41
N LEU A 170 4.43 11.44 4.48
CA LEU A 170 4.18 12.04 5.80
C LEU A 170 4.53 13.54 5.85
N PRO A 171 5.68 14.03 5.35
CA PRO A 171 5.93 15.45 5.20
C PRO A 171 4.88 16.17 4.36
N LEU A 172 4.50 15.59 3.21
CA LEU A 172 3.47 16.16 2.34
C LEU A 172 2.10 16.21 3.01
N ALA A 173 1.72 15.16 3.75
CA ALA A 173 0.48 15.14 4.50
C ALA A 173 0.39 16.31 5.49
N ARG A 174 1.48 16.68 6.15
CA ARG A 174 1.53 17.82 7.08
C ARG A 174 1.41 19.16 6.36
N ILE A 175 1.93 19.29 5.14
CA ILE A 175 1.83 20.51 4.35
C ILE A 175 0.40 20.75 3.88
N PHE A 176 -0.29 19.69 3.41
CA PHE A 176 -1.64 19.81 2.83
C PHE A 176 -2.76 19.77 3.88
N THR A 177 -2.48 19.48 5.13
CA THR A 177 -3.50 19.25 6.17
C THR A 177 -4.44 20.44 6.33
N SER A 178 -3.93 21.67 6.40
CA SER A 178 -4.75 22.87 6.64
C SER A 178 -5.78 23.10 5.54
N GLU A 179 -5.36 22.96 4.30
CA GLU A 179 -6.23 23.15 3.12
C GLU A 179 -7.28 22.05 3.02
N LEU A 180 -6.89 20.79 3.26
CA LEU A 180 -7.79 19.64 3.17
C LEU A 180 -8.88 19.67 4.25
N LEU A 181 -8.56 20.12 5.45
CA LEU A 181 -9.52 20.26 6.54
C LEU A 181 -10.53 21.40 6.29
N GLN A 182 -10.16 22.45 5.54
CA GLN A 182 -11.07 23.53 5.15
C GLN A 182 -12.13 23.08 4.14
N ILE A 183 -11.84 22.06 3.30
CA ILE A 183 -12.76 21.60 2.24
C ILE A 183 -13.92 20.78 2.80
N GLY A 184 -13.73 20.02 3.87
CA GLY A 184 -14.77 19.13 4.38
C GLY A 184 -14.42 18.53 5.72
N GLU A 185 -13.75 19.29 6.57
CA GLU A 185 -13.25 18.81 7.85
C GLU A 185 -12.40 17.52 7.66
N TRP A 186 -12.61 16.53 8.49
CA TRP A 186 -11.88 15.25 8.38
C TRP A 186 -12.24 14.45 7.10
N HIS A 187 -13.41 14.64 6.48
CA HIS A 187 -13.77 14.00 5.21
C HIS A 187 -12.88 14.49 4.06
N GLY A 188 -12.40 15.73 4.10
CA GLY A 188 -11.49 16.28 3.08
C GLY A 188 -10.22 15.47 2.90
N LEU A 189 -9.70 14.88 3.99
CA LEU A 189 -8.52 14.02 3.96
C LEU A 189 -8.76 12.76 3.12
N TYR A 190 -9.90 12.10 3.34
CA TYR A 190 -10.26 10.87 2.63
C TYR A 190 -10.75 11.12 1.20
N LEU A 191 -11.40 12.27 0.94
CA LEU A 191 -11.77 12.67 -0.42
C LEU A 191 -10.53 12.93 -1.27
N PHE A 192 -9.53 13.60 -0.71
CA PHE A 192 -8.25 13.81 -1.38
C PHE A 192 -7.54 12.48 -1.69
N GLU A 193 -7.49 11.60 -0.70
CA GLU A 193 -6.90 10.27 -0.87
C GLU A 193 -7.65 9.45 -1.93
N LEU A 194 -8.99 9.48 -1.93
CA LEU A 194 -9.82 8.84 -2.94
C LEU A 194 -9.54 9.40 -4.34
N GLY A 195 -9.41 10.71 -4.48
CA GLY A 195 -9.02 11.36 -5.72
C GLY A 195 -7.67 10.85 -6.25
N LEU A 196 -6.68 10.72 -5.36
CA LEU A 196 -5.37 10.15 -5.71
C LEU A 196 -5.46 8.67 -6.08
N ALA A 197 -6.28 7.88 -5.37
CA ALA A 197 -6.49 6.48 -5.67
C ALA A 197 -7.12 6.28 -7.05
N LEU A 198 -8.13 7.08 -7.40
CA LEU A 198 -8.77 7.06 -8.71
C LEU A 198 -7.82 7.54 -9.82
N LEU A 199 -7.01 8.57 -9.56
CA LEU A 199 -5.96 9.02 -10.47
C LEU A 199 -4.93 7.93 -10.70
N ALA A 200 -4.45 7.28 -9.64
CA ALA A 200 -3.51 6.17 -9.73
C ALA A 200 -4.10 4.99 -10.54
N LEU A 201 -5.36 4.65 -10.30
CA LEU A 201 -6.07 3.63 -11.06
C LEU A 201 -6.16 4.00 -12.54
N GLY A 202 -6.56 5.22 -12.88
CA GLY A 202 -6.61 5.70 -14.26
C GLY A 202 -5.24 5.66 -14.95
N CYS A 203 -4.18 6.10 -14.28
CA CYS A 203 -2.81 6.05 -14.79
C CYS A 203 -2.34 4.61 -15.05
N VAL A 204 -2.65 3.69 -14.13
CA VAL A 204 -2.26 2.27 -14.24
C VAL A 204 -3.03 1.55 -15.34
N LEU A 205 -4.30 1.86 -15.53
CA LEU A 205 -5.09 1.33 -16.65
C LEU A 205 -4.58 1.83 -18.01
N ALA A 206 -4.14 3.09 -18.08
CA ALA A 206 -3.56 3.69 -19.29
C ALA A 206 -2.14 3.16 -19.58
N LEU A 207 -1.30 3.03 -18.55
CA LEU A 207 0.09 2.59 -18.66
C LEU A 207 0.30 1.26 -17.93
N LYS A 208 0.04 0.16 -18.62
CA LYS A 208 0.15 -1.20 -18.07
C LYS A 208 1.60 -1.59 -17.84
N LEU A 209 1.86 -2.25 -16.72
CA LEU A 209 3.15 -2.90 -16.48
C LEU A 209 3.39 -4.04 -17.48
N PRO A 210 4.65 -4.25 -17.90
CA PRO A 210 5.02 -5.42 -18.67
C PRO A 210 4.63 -6.72 -17.95
N PRO A 211 4.31 -7.78 -18.70
CA PRO A 211 3.91 -9.04 -18.11
C PRO A 211 5.07 -9.68 -17.32
N GLY A 212 4.71 -10.43 -16.30
CA GLY A 212 5.60 -11.30 -15.55
C GLY A 212 5.26 -12.78 -15.73
N ASP A 213 6.11 -13.66 -15.22
CA ASP A 213 5.82 -15.09 -15.15
C ASP A 213 4.76 -15.36 -14.07
N ARG A 214 3.86 -16.30 -14.37
CA ARG A 214 2.90 -16.83 -13.40
C ARG A 214 3.39 -18.19 -12.93
N MET A 215 3.24 -18.43 -11.63
CA MET A 215 3.61 -19.69 -11.00
C MET A 215 2.47 -20.14 -10.09
N GLN A 216 2.23 -21.43 -10.02
CA GLN A 216 1.34 -21.97 -8.99
C GLN A 216 2.08 -21.95 -7.67
N THR A 217 1.65 -21.11 -6.73
CA THR A 217 2.40 -20.83 -5.50
C THR A 217 1.58 -21.01 -4.24
N PHE A 218 0.24 -20.99 -4.32
CA PHE A 218 -0.60 -21.19 -3.14
C PHE A 218 -0.64 -22.68 -2.75
N GLU A 219 -0.26 -22.91 -1.51
CA GLU A 219 -0.35 -24.20 -0.84
C GLU A 219 -1.26 -24.08 0.40
N PRO A 220 -1.93 -25.15 0.85
CA PRO A 220 -2.75 -25.10 2.07
C PRO A 220 -1.98 -24.61 3.30
N LEU A 221 -0.69 -24.95 3.40
CA LEU A 221 0.20 -24.53 4.48
C LEU A 221 0.42 -23.02 4.52
N ASP A 222 0.24 -22.30 3.41
CA ASP A 222 0.37 -20.84 3.39
C ASP A 222 -0.69 -20.16 4.22
N PHE A 223 -1.91 -20.67 4.15
CA PHE A 223 -3.02 -20.16 4.96
C PHE A 223 -2.82 -20.46 6.44
N LEU A 224 -2.30 -21.64 6.77
CA LEU A 224 -1.94 -21.97 8.16
C LEU A 224 -0.82 -21.04 8.65
N THR A 225 0.23 -20.84 7.85
CA THR A 225 1.33 -19.92 8.16
C THR A 225 0.82 -18.50 8.37
N PHE A 226 -0.10 -18.05 7.52
CA PHE A 226 -0.71 -16.72 7.65
C PHE A 226 -1.53 -16.60 8.94
N ILE A 227 -2.37 -17.59 9.26
CA ILE A 227 -3.21 -17.60 10.47
C ILE A 227 -2.36 -17.57 11.74
N LEU A 228 -1.18 -18.20 11.74
CA LEU A 228 -0.28 -18.20 12.88
C LEU A 228 0.59 -16.91 12.92
N PHE A 229 1.10 -16.47 11.77
CA PHE A 229 1.99 -15.32 11.65
C PHE A 229 1.26 -13.99 11.85
N ALA A 230 0.08 -13.82 11.26
CA ALA A 230 -0.63 -12.54 11.28
C ALA A 230 -1.00 -12.09 12.69
N PRO A 231 -1.55 -12.93 13.59
CA PRO A 231 -1.78 -12.54 14.97
C PRO A 231 -0.49 -12.18 15.73
N GLY A 232 0.60 -12.93 15.53
CA GLY A 232 1.88 -12.64 16.16
C GLY A 232 2.43 -11.26 15.75
N MET A 233 2.40 -10.95 14.46
CA MET A 233 2.79 -9.63 13.95
C MET A 233 1.84 -8.53 14.39
N ALA A 234 0.54 -8.81 14.45
CA ALA A 234 -0.44 -7.86 14.97
C ALA A 234 -0.20 -7.54 16.44
N MET A 235 0.06 -8.55 17.28
CA MET A 235 0.41 -8.36 18.69
C MET A 235 1.70 -7.55 18.85
N LEU A 236 2.75 -7.86 18.08
CA LEU A 236 3.99 -7.09 18.09
C LEU A 236 3.76 -5.62 17.72
N CYS A 237 2.98 -5.37 16.68
CA CYS A 237 2.61 -4.00 16.28
C CYS A 237 1.78 -3.30 17.36
N ALA A 238 0.88 -4.02 18.05
CA ALA A 238 0.09 -3.48 19.17
C ALA A 238 1.00 -3.06 20.33
N VAL A 239 1.94 -3.92 20.73
CA VAL A 239 2.93 -3.62 21.77
C VAL A 239 3.73 -2.38 21.41
N LEU A 240 4.26 -2.29 20.18
CA LEU A 240 5.03 -1.14 19.72
C LEU A 240 4.19 0.15 19.64
N ALA A 241 2.93 0.08 19.24
CA ALA A 241 2.06 1.23 19.11
C ALA A 241 1.52 1.73 20.46
N GLN A 242 1.19 0.83 21.37
CA GLN A 242 0.53 1.14 22.65
C GLN A 242 1.48 1.10 23.85
N GLY A 243 2.69 0.56 23.71
CA GLY A 243 3.62 0.35 24.81
C GLY A 243 3.91 1.61 25.61
N ARG A 244 4.07 2.77 24.94
CA ARG A 244 4.28 4.05 25.62
C ARG A 244 3.10 4.45 26.51
N THR A 245 1.87 4.22 26.08
CA THR A 245 0.64 4.56 26.81
C THR A 245 0.30 3.55 27.90
N ALA A 246 0.70 2.30 27.69
CA ALA A 246 0.46 1.18 28.60
C ALA A 246 1.65 0.87 29.52
N TRP A 247 2.66 1.77 29.58
CA TRP A 247 3.86 1.61 30.40
C TRP A 247 4.63 0.32 30.15
N TRP A 248 4.63 -0.15 28.89
CA TRP A 248 5.38 -1.32 28.42
C TRP A 248 5.11 -2.56 29.30
N MET A 249 6.15 -3.05 29.99
CA MET A 249 6.09 -4.28 30.79
C MET A 249 5.27 -4.16 32.09
N GLU A 250 4.78 -3.00 32.43
CA GLU A 250 3.95 -2.80 33.62
C GLU A 250 2.47 -3.11 33.38
N SER A 251 2.09 -3.30 32.13
CA SER A 251 0.73 -3.65 31.71
C SER A 251 0.56 -5.15 31.48
N GLU A 252 -0.43 -5.76 32.08
CA GLU A 252 -0.68 -7.21 31.98
C GLU A 252 -0.94 -7.70 30.55
N TRP A 253 -1.32 -6.81 29.63
CA TRP A 253 -1.66 -7.19 28.25
C TRP A 253 -0.57 -6.79 27.22
N VAL A 254 0.46 -6.04 27.57
CA VAL A 254 1.60 -5.67 26.75
C VAL A 254 2.80 -6.55 27.08
#